data_64ea17e119d80575684edf110d62b632
#
_entry.id   64ea17e119d80575684edf110d62b632
#
_cell.length_a   1.000
_cell.length_b   1.000
_cell.length_c   1.000
_cell.angle_alpha   90.00
_cell.angle_beta   90.00
_cell.angle_gamma   90.00
#
_symmetry.space_group_name_H-M   'P 1'
#
loop_
_entity.id
_entity.type
_entity.pdbx_description
1 polymer ?
#
loop_
_entity_poly.entity_id
_entity_poly.type
_entity_poly.pdbx_seq_one_letter_code
_entity_poly.pdbx_strand_id
1 'polypeptide(L)'
;LDPQTFGSLSSRGLDSFYGRSWLLYHYLNFSKSRKGQLNEYQHQISLGQNSLAAGKAAFGDFGKLDRELRSYLKSRKLTGLSIRKEALTIGNVAVRQLREGEAKMMDVRMRSRRGVNPAGALELVVKARKIADRYPDDPSVQSALAEAEFIAGNDAAAIIASNLALAKDDKDVNAYVQKGYALFRQAREAKDQATAYKKAIAPFLALNKIENDHPLPLMYNHIRFVAQKKAPSRNAIEGLERALELAPFDRGLRFRVALQQIKDRRYDWAERNLSALAFDPHGGKLSVASQEVLKRLRGEKNVDPSELIKILKE
;
A
#
# COMPACT_ATOMS: atom_id res chain seq x y z
N LEU A 1 4.47 1.80 20.92
CA LEU A 1 3.04 2.16 20.97
C LEU A 1 2.22 1.08 20.27
N ASP A 2 1.08 0.73 20.85
CA ASP A 2 0.08 -0.09 20.16
C ASP A 2 -0.73 0.77 19.17
N PRO A 3 -1.43 0.15 18.19
CA PRO A 3 -2.17 0.89 17.16
C PRO A 3 -3.27 1.83 17.71
N GLN A 4 -3.89 1.48 18.83
CA GLN A 4 -4.94 2.33 19.44
C GLN A 4 -4.34 3.58 20.05
N THR A 5 -3.28 3.43 20.83
CA THR A 5 -2.55 4.55 21.43
C THR A 5 -1.97 5.47 20.38
N PHE A 6 -1.42 4.89 19.27
CA PHE A 6 -0.89 5.70 18.18
C PHE A 6 -1.98 6.54 17.49
N GLY A 7 -3.15 5.96 17.25
CA GLY A 7 -4.29 6.65 16.60
C GLY A 7 -4.89 7.80 17.43
N SER A 8 -4.64 7.83 18.75
CA SER A 8 -5.11 8.88 19.67
C SER A 8 -4.14 10.03 19.87
N LEU A 9 -2.95 9.98 19.27
CA LEU A 9 -1.95 11.04 19.46
C LEU A 9 -2.35 12.35 18.77
N SER A 10 -2.13 13.47 19.47
CA SER A 10 -2.18 14.81 18.87
C SER A 10 -1.04 15.00 17.87
N SER A 11 -1.10 16.04 17.03
CA SER A 11 -0.02 16.39 16.09
C SER A 11 1.33 16.53 16.80
N ARG A 12 1.38 17.20 17.96
CA ARG A 12 2.60 17.30 18.77
C ARG A 12 3.06 15.96 19.34
N GLY A 13 2.11 15.07 19.66
CA GLY A 13 2.40 13.70 20.10
C GLY A 13 3.03 12.88 18.97
N LEU A 14 2.54 13.01 17.74
CA LEU A 14 3.10 12.38 16.56
C LEU A 14 4.52 12.86 16.27
N ASP A 15 4.77 14.17 16.28
CA ASP A 15 6.11 14.74 16.07
C ASP A 15 7.09 14.22 17.11
N SER A 16 6.68 14.18 18.38
CA SER A 16 7.47 13.63 19.48
C SER A 16 7.75 12.14 19.28
N PHE A 17 6.74 11.36 18.84
CA PHE A 17 6.90 9.94 18.55
C PHE A 17 7.95 9.69 17.47
N TYR A 18 7.84 10.37 16.33
CA TYR A 18 8.80 10.19 15.23
C TYR A 18 10.20 10.63 15.60
N GLY A 19 10.34 11.78 16.25
CA GLY A 19 11.63 12.27 16.72
C GLY A 19 12.31 11.33 17.71
N ARG A 20 11.56 10.78 18.68
CA ARG A 20 12.09 9.81 19.66
C ARG A 20 12.39 8.45 19.01
N SER A 21 11.58 8.01 18.07
CA SER A 21 11.82 6.77 17.32
C SER A 21 13.09 6.85 16.50
N TRP A 22 13.31 7.99 15.81
CA TRP A 22 14.55 8.25 15.08
C TRP A 22 15.75 8.25 16.03
N LEU A 23 15.66 8.93 17.16
CA LEU A 23 16.74 9.00 18.16
C LEU A 23 17.07 7.59 18.70
N LEU A 24 16.07 6.80 19.02
CA LEU A 24 16.24 5.41 19.46
C LEU A 24 16.92 4.56 18.39
N TYR A 25 16.41 4.61 17.15
CA TYR A 25 16.99 3.87 16.03
C TYR A 25 18.46 4.25 15.81
N HIS A 26 18.75 5.54 15.82
CA HIS A 26 20.11 6.06 15.67
C HIS A 26 21.01 5.59 16.82
N TYR A 27 20.55 5.70 18.06
CA TYR A 27 21.29 5.27 19.24
C TYR A 27 21.62 3.78 19.22
N LEU A 28 20.65 2.93 18.89
CA LEU A 28 20.83 1.47 18.82
C LEU A 28 21.82 1.05 17.73
N ASN A 29 21.88 1.77 16.62
CA ASN A 29 22.84 1.49 15.54
C ASN A 29 24.27 1.92 15.86
N PHE A 30 24.47 3.03 16.55
CA PHE A 30 25.79 3.61 16.75
C PHE A 30 26.36 3.42 18.16
N SER A 31 25.55 3.01 19.14
CA SER A 31 26.01 2.76 20.51
C SER A 31 26.67 1.39 20.64
N LYS A 32 27.92 1.36 21.08
CA LYS A 32 28.64 0.11 21.34
C LYS A 32 28.00 -0.72 22.45
N SER A 33 27.44 -0.07 23.49
CA SER A 33 26.80 -0.73 24.63
C SER A 33 25.47 -1.38 24.31
N ARG A 34 24.84 -1.02 23.17
CA ARG A 34 23.53 -1.51 22.73
C ARG A 34 23.59 -2.31 21.43
N LYS A 35 24.80 -2.73 21.02
CA LYS A 35 25.01 -3.46 19.78
C LYS A 35 24.16 -4.75 19.74
N GLY A 36 23.48 -4.98 18.63
CA GLY A 36 22.64 -6.15 18.40
C GLY A 36 21.22 -6.08 18.95
N GLN A 37 20.92 -5.11 19.83
CA GLN A 37 19.57 -5.03 20.43
C GLN A 37 18.46 -4.67 19.43
N LEU A 38 18.78 -3.92 18.39
CA LEU A 38 17.82 -3.65 17.31
C LEU A 38 17.46 -4.94 16.55
N ASN A 39 18.45 -5.78 16.26
CA ASN A 39 18.23 -7.07 15.59
C ASN A 39 17.41 -8.00 16.48
N GLU A 40 17.71 -8.02 17.78
CA GLU A 40 16.92 -8.81 18.75
C GLU A 40 15.45 -8.33 18.80
N TYR A 41 15.22 -7.02 18.83
CA TYR A 41 13.86 -6.47 18.76
C TYR A 41 13.11 -6.92 17.49
N GLN A 42 13.78 -6.81 16.33
CA GLN A 42 13.21 -7.24 15.05
C GLN A 42 12.93 -8.75 15.04
N HIS A 43 13.82 -9.57 15.64
CA HIS A 43 13.62 -11.01 15.76
C HIS A 43 12.40 -11.32 16.63
N GLN A 44 12.25 -10.68 17.79
CA GLN A 44 11.08 -10.86 18.66
C GLN A 44 9.76 -10.46 17.96
N ILE A 45 9.76 -9.37 17.18
CA ILE A 45 8.62 -8.99 16.35
C ILE A 45 8.33 -10.08 15.29
N SER A 46 9.36 -10.64 14.65
CA SER A 46 9.16 -11.70 13.64
C SER A 46 8.59 -12.99 14.23
N LEU A 47 8.85 -13.25 15.52
CA LEU A 47 8.22 -14.33 16.30
C LEU A 47 6.77 -14.00 16.69
N GLY A 48 6.27 -12.81 16.32
CA GLY A 48 4.89 -12.38 16.57
C GLY A 48 4.66 -11.81 17.98
N GLN A 49 5.69 -11.40 18.68
CA GLN A 49 5.52 -10.64 19.92
C GLN A 49 5.04 -9.22 19.64
N ASN A 50 4.21 -8.67 20.52
CA ASN A 50 3.85 -7.26 20.44
C ASN A 50 5.06 -6.35 20.76
N SER A 51 5.01 -5.09 20.30
CA SER A 51 6.12 -4.13 20.43
C SER A 51 6.61 -3.94 21.86
N LEU A 52 5.72 -4.00 22.86
CA LEU A 52 6.09 -3.82 24.25
C LEU A 52 6.88 -5.02 24.80
N ALA A 53 6.40 -6.24 24.52
CA ALA A 53 7.07 -7.47 24.94
C ALA A 53 8.43 -7.63 24.22
N ALA A 54 8.45 -7.42 22.90
CA ALA A 54 9.68 -7.44 22.10
C ALA A 54 10.70 -6.39 22.60
N GLY A 55 10.22 -5.19 22.92
CA GLY A 55 11.07 -4.12 23.44
C GLY A 55 11.64 -4.44 24.82
N LYS A 56 10.84 -5.04 25.73
CA LYS A 56 11.33 -5.49 27.05
C LYS A 56 12.39 -6.58 26.91
N ALA A 57 12.18 -7.53 26.02
CA ALA A 57 13.14 -8.61 25.77
C ALA A 57 14.47 -8.08 25.19
N ALA A 58 14.41 -7.17 24.23
CA ALA A 58 15.59 -6.68 23.53
C ALA A 58 16.35 -5.56 24.28
N PHE A 59 15.63 -4.64 24.93
CA PHE A 59 16.21 -3.41 25.50
C PHE A 59 16.30 -3.45 27.03
N GLY A 60 15.56 -4.33 27.69
CA GLY A 60 15.50 -4.44 29.14
C GLY A 60 14.74 -3.28 29.78
N ASP A 61 15.34 -2.61 30.77
CA ASP A 61 14.76 -1.49 31.52
C ASP A 61 14.59 -0.25 30.62
N PHE A 62 13.34 0.13 30.34
CA PHE A 62 13.02 1.30 29.55
C PHE A 62 13.36 2.61 30.25
N GLY A 63 13.32 2.66 31.59
CA GLY A 63 13.73 3.84 32.34
C GLY A 63 15.23 4.13 32.18
N LYS A 64 16.05 3.06 32.20
CA LYS A 64 17.48 3.17 31.88
C LYS A 64 17.70 3.63 30.46
N LEU A 65 16.99 3.01 29.48
CA LEU A 65 17.09 3.38 28.07
C LEU A 65 16.68 4.85 27.83
N ASP A 66 15.61 5.34 28.45
CA ASP A 66 15.19 6.73 28.32
C ASP A 66 16.25 7.71 28.86
N ARG A 67 16.88 7.41 30.00
CA ARG A 67 18.01 8.22 30.53
C ARG A 67 19.19 8.24 29.57
N GLU A 68 19.53 7.10 28.98
CA GLU A 68 20.61 6.99 27.99
C GLU A 68 20.29 7.81 26.74
N LEU A 69 19.06 7.74 26.22
CA LEU A 69 18.62 8.53 25.06
C LEU A 69 18.66 10.04 25.33
N ARG A 70 18.24 10.48 26.52
CA ARG A 70 18.34 11.90 26.93
C ARG A 70 19.79 12.36 26.99
N SER A 71 20.69 11.53 27.50
CA SER A 71 22.13 11.82 27.52
C SER A 71 22.70 11.89 26.11
N TYR A 72 22.29 10.92 25.25
CA TYR A 72 22.71 10.87 23.86
C TYR A 72 22.25 12.09 23.05
N LEU A 73 21.02 12.54 23.25
CA LEU A 73 20.49 13.75 22.61
C LEU A 73 21.29 15.02 22.96
N LYS A 74 21.87 15.09 24.17
CA LYS A 74 22.72 16.21 24.61
C LYS A 74 24.13 16.15 24.01
N SER A 75 24.51 15.08 23.37
CA SER A 75 25.81 14.95 22.72
C SER A 75 25.95 15.96 21.56
N ARG A 76 27.06 16.68 21.54
CA ARG A 76 27.37 17.66 20.48
C ARG A 76 27.80 16.96 19.16
N LYS A 77 28.10 15.66 19.20
CA LYS A 77 28.57 14.89 18.04
C LYS A 77 27.68 13.68 17.86
N LEU A 78 26.95 13.63 16.76
CA LEU A 78 26.24 12.43 16.31
C LEU A 78 27.11 11.72 15.28
N THR A 79 27.21 10.39 15.42
CA THR A 79 27.91 9.54 14.45
C THR A 79 27.04 9.38 13.22
N GLY A 80 27.61 9.45 12.03
CA GLY A 80 26.92 9.22 10.76
C GLY A 80 27.67 8.22 9.89
N LEU A 81 26.98 7.56 8.98
CA LEU A 81 27.59 6.80 7.90
C LEU A 81 27.82 7.71 6.70
N SER A 82 29.07 7.83 6.29
CA SER A 82 29.41 8.45 5.01
C SER A 82 29.43 7.37 3.93
N ILE A 83 28.50 7.43 2.99
CA ILE A 83 28.47 6.55 1.82
C ILE A 83 29.26 7.25 0.71
N ARG A 84 30.33 6.62 0.25
CA ARG A 84 31.10 7.15 -0.88
C ARG A 84 30.26 7.10 -2.15
N LYS A 85 30.41 8.11 -3.00
CA LYS A 85 29.68 8.22 -4.27
C LYS A 85 29.83 6.98 -5.14
N GLU A 86 31.01 6.37 -5.13
CA GLU A 86 31.36 5.19 -5.91
C GLU A 86 30.66 3.91 -5.44
N ALA A 87 30.15 3.91 -4.19
CA ALA A 87 29.35 2.80 -3.65
C ALA A 87 27.86 2.89 -4.07
N LEU A 88 27.46 3.99 -4.70
CA LEU A 88 26.09 4.22 -5.19
C LEU A 88 26.05 3.93 -6.69
N THR A 89 25.51 2.79 -7.07
CA THR A 89 25.25 2.48 -8.48
C THR A 89 23.92 3.12 -8.87
N ILE A 90 24.00 4.21 -9.60
CA ILE A 90 22.81 4.89 -10.17
C ILE A 90 22.79 4.54 -11.66
N GLY A 91 21.67 3.98 -12.14
CA GLY A 91 21.45 3.75 -13.56
C GLY A 91 21.41 5.05 -14.37
N ASN A 92 21.33 4.95 -15.69
CA ASN A 92 21.22 6.12 -16.55
C ASN A 92 19.99 6.94 -16.21
N VAL A 93 20.18 8.24 -15.92
CA VAL A 93 19.10 9.19 -15.69
C VAL A 93 18.81 9.92 -16.99
N ALA A 94 17.68 9.63 -17.62
CA ALA A 94 17.18 10.37 -18.76
C ALA A 94 16.33 11.56 -18.29
N VAL A 95 16.69 12.75 -18.74
CA VAL A 95 15.94 13.99 -18.47
C VAL A 95 15.36 14.50 -19.78
N ARG A 96 14.04 14.74 -19.79
CA ARG A 96 13.35 15.37 -20.92
C ARG A 96 12.54 16.57 -20.48
N GLN A 97 12.37 17.53 -21.35
CA GLN A 97 11.41 18.59 -21.14
C GLN A 97 9.97 18.04 -21.28
N LEU A 98 9.09 18.44 -20.37
CA LEU A 98 7.67 18.10 -20.48
C LEU A 98 7.03 18.86 -21.64
N ARG A 99 6.08 18.23 -22.32
CA ARG A 99 5.19 18.95 -23.25
C ARG A 99 4.36 19.95 -22.47
N GLU A 100 3.87 20.98 -23.12
CA GLU A 100 3.16 22.08 -22.46
C GLU A 100 1.91 21.58 -21.71
N GLY A 101 1.07 20.76 -22.34
CA GLY A 101 -0.10 20.15 -21.71
C GLY A 101 0.26 19.29 -20.51
N GLU A 102 1.28 18.45 -20.64
CA GLU A 102 1.80 17.61 -19.56
C GLU A 102 2.30 18.43 -18.37
N ALA A 103 3.02 19.54 -18.62
CA ALA A 103 3.49 20.44 -17.58
C ALA A 103 2.33 21.14 -16.85
N LYS A 104 1.32 21.63 -17.59
CA LYS A 104 0.11 22.23 -17.00
C LYS A 104 -0.68 21.23 -16.14
N MET A 105 -0.69 19.94 -16.51
CA MET A 105 -1.39 18.88 -15.80
C MET A 105 -0.64 18.38 -14.56
N MET A 106 0.62 18.76 -14.34
CA MET A 106 1.46 18.23 -13.26
C MET A 106 0.87 18.45 -11.87
N ASP A 107 0.26 19.62 -11.59
CA ASP A 107 -0.40 19.87 -10.30
C ASP A 107 -1.59 18.91 -10.09
N VAL A 108 -2.38 18.63 -11.12
CA VAL A 108 -3.47 17.67 -11.07
C VAL A 108 -2.92 16.28 -10.72
N ARG A 109 -1.87 15.83 -11.41
CA ARG A 109 -1.23 14.52 -11.17
C ARG A 109 -0.70 14.40 -9.74
N MET A 110 0.02 15.43 -9.26
CA MET A 110 0.56 15.41 -7.90
C MET A 110 -0.55 15.34 -6.83
N ARG A 111 -1.63 16.12 -7.00
CA ARG A 111 -2.76 16.12 -6.08
C ARG A 111 -3.53 14.78 -6.11
N SER A 112 -3.76 14.22 -7.31
CA SER A 112 -4.36 12.89 -7.46
C SER A 112 -3.55 11.82 -6.73
N ARG A 113 -2.24 11.80 -6.92
CA ARG A 113 -1.33 10.81 -6.29
C ARG A 113 -1.20 10.97 -4.78
N ARG A 114 -1.24 12.19 -4.29
CA ARG A 114 -1.27 12.46 -2.85
C ARG A 114 -2.58 12.00 -2.20
N GLY A 115 -3.65 11.91 -2.96
CA GLY A 115 -5.01 11.73 -2.50
C GLY A 115 -5.69 13.05 -2.17
N VAL A 116 -6.97 13.13 -2.48
CA VAL A 116 -7.85 14.26 -2.20
C VAL A 116 -9.14 13.76 -1.54
N ASN A 117 -9.74 14.59 -0.71
CA ASN A 117 -11.08 14.33 -0.19
C ASN A 117 -12.15 14.53 -1.28
N PRO A 118 -13.42 14.12 -1.08
CA PRO A 118 -14.45 14.23 -2.10
C PRO A 118 -14.64 15.65 -2.67
N ALA A 119 -14.60 16.68 -1.82
CA ALA A 119 -14.71 18.07 -2.28
C ALA A 119 -13.53 18.48 -3.15
N GLY A 120 -12.31 18.14 -2.73
CA GLY A 120 -11.09 18.38 -3.51
C GLY A 120 -11.05 17.60 -4.83
N ALA A 121 -11.70 16.43 -4.91
CA ALA A 121 -11.83 15.67 -6.15
C ALA A 121 -12.67 16.41 -7.19
N LEU A 122 -13.79 17.04 -6.76
CA LEU A 122 -14.65 17.83 -7.64
C LEU A 122 -13.93 19.08 -8.17
N GLU A 123 -13.17 19.76 -7.33
CA GLU A 123 -12.35 20.91 -7.78
C GLU A 123 -11.26 20.47 -8.77
N LEU A 124 -10.61 19.36 -8.45
CA LEU A 124 -9.49 18.82 -9.23
C LEU A 124 -9.93 18.43 -10.65
N VAL A 125 -11.07 17.76 -10.78
CA VAL A 125 -11.59 17.32 -12.07
C VAL A 125 -12.00 18.51 -12.95
N VAL A 126 -12.55 19.60 -12.38
CA VAL A 126 -12.86 20.82 -13.12
C VAL A 126 -11.58 21.45 -13.69
N LYS A 127 -10.50 21.48 -12.89
CA LYS A 127 -9.19 21.96 -13.37
C LYS A 127 -8.63 21.07 -14.48
N ALA A 128 -8.70 19.74 -14.29
CA ALA A 128 -8.22 18.75 -15.25
C ALA A 128 -8.92 18.90 -16.62
N ARG A 129 -10.25 19.04 -16.62
CA ARG A 129 -11.05 19.25 -17.85
C ARG A 129 -10.63 20.49 -18.61
N LYS A 130 -10.47 21.65 -17.92
CA LYS A 130 -10.02 22.91 -18.55
C LYS A 130 -8.66 22.80 -19.23
N ILE A 131 -7.77 21.95 -18.69
CA ILE A 131 -6.47 21.69 -19.32
C ILE A 131 -6.65 20.74 -20.50
N ALA A 132 -7.43 19.68 -20.35
CA ALA A 132 -7.68 18.71 -21.42
C ALA A 132 -8.38 19.32 -22.64
N ASP A 133 -9.27 20.29 -22.44
CA ASP A 133 -9.91 21.05 -23.54
C ASP A 133 -8.90 21.81 -24.38
N ARG A 134 -7.76 22.23 -23.82
CA ARG A 134 -6.69 22.95 -24.54
C ARG A 134 -5.66 22.01 -25.17
N TYR A 135 -5.53 20.81 -24.64
CA TYR A 135 -4.53 19.82 -25.07
C TYR A 135 -5.18 18.45 -25.28
N PRO A 136 -6.22 18.35 -26.14
CA PRO A 136 -7.03 17.13 -26.29
C PRO A 136 -6.23 15.95 -26.85
N ASP A 137 -5.18 16.21 -27.60
CA ASP A 137 -4.37 15.20 -28.28
C ASP A 137 -3.12 14.77 -27.48
N ASP A 138 -2.87 15.36 -26.29
CA ASP A 138 -1.75 14.95 -25.45
C ASP A 138 -2.13 13.73 -24.60
N PRO A 139 -1.52 12.54 -24.81
CA PRO A 139 -1.88 11.33 -24.09
C PRO A 139 -1.67 11.44 -22.57
N SER A 140 -0.62 12.15 -22.11
CA SER A 140 -0.38 12.34 -20.67
C SER A 140 -1.45 13.22 -20.01
N VAL A 141 -2.02 14.17 -20.78
CA VAL A 141 -3.14 15.01 -20.30
C VAL A 141 -4.40 14.16 -20.18
N GLN A 142 -4.71 13.35 -21.20
CA GLN A 142 -5.88 12.46 -21.17
C GLN A 142 -5.78 11.39 -20.08
N SER A 143 -4.59 10.82 -19.88
CA SER A 143 -4.31 9.85 -18.82
C SER A 143 -4.52 10.44 -17.42
N ALA A 144 -4.05 11.67 -17.19
CA ALA A 144 -4.26 12.36 -15.92
C ALA A 144 -5.72 12.83 -15.73
N LEU A 145 -6.42 13.21 -16.82
CA LEU A 145 -7.85 13.46 -16.78
C LEU A 145 -8.63 12.21 -16.38
N ALA A 146 -8.28 11.05 -16.94
CA ALA A 146 -8.91 9.78 -16.58
C ALA A 146 -8.81 9.47 -15.08
N GLU A 147 -7.64 9.72 -14.47
CA GLU A 147 -7.43 9.58 -13.03
C GLU A 147 -8.29 10.56 -12.23
N ALA A 148 -8.33 11.82 -12.61
CA ALA A 148 -9.15 12.83 -11.93
C ALA A 148 -10.65 12.53 -12.04
N GLU A 149 -11.13 12.08 -13.20
CA GLU A 149 -12.52 11.68 -13.42
C GLU A 149 -12.89 10.45 -12.56
N PHE A 150 -12.01 9.44 -12.50
CA PHE A 150 -12.22 8.27 -11.66
C PHE A 150 -12.31 8.64 -10.17
N ILE A 151 -11.39 9.49 -9.67
CA ILE A 151 -11.38 9.95 -8.29
C ILE A 151 -12.67 10.74 -7.96
N ALA A 152 -13.16 11.54 -8.92
CA ALA A 152 -14.41 12.29 -8.78
C ALA A 152 -15.69 11.43 -8.92
N GLY A 153 -15.58 10.13 -9.20
CA GLY A 153 -16.72 9.24 -9.35
C GLY A 153 -17.29 9.12 -10.76
N ASN A 154 -16.68 9.78 -11.75
CA ASN A 154 -17.19 9.88 -13.12
C ASN A 154 -16.66 8.74 -14.01
N ASP A 155 -17.07 7.50 -13.76
CA ASP A 155 -16.54 6.30 -14.43
C ASP A 155 -16.61 6.37 -15.96
N ALA A 156 -17.73 6.82 -16.52
CA ALA A 156 -17.88 6.92 -17.98
C ALA A 156 -16.86 7.88 -18.59
N ALA A 157 -16.68 9.05 -17.98
CA ALA A 157 -15.69 10.05 -18.40
C ALA A 157 -14.25 9.55 -18.25
N ALA A 158 -13.95 8.83 -17.15
CA ALA A 158 -12.65 8.20 -16.94
C ALA A 158 -12.32 7.17 -18.04
N ILE A 159 -13.29 6.36 -18.46
CA ILE A 159 -13.13 5.39 -19.56
C ILE A 159 -12.88 6.11 -20.90
N ILE A 160 -13.62 7.18 -21.17
CA ILE A 160 -13.45 7.98 -22.41
C ILE A 160 -12.03 8.57 -22.44
N ALA A 161 -11.62 9.28 -21.41
CA ALA A 161 -10.29 9.88 -21.32
C ALA A 161 -9.17 8.82 -21.41
N SER A 162 -9.34 7.66 -20.75
CA SER A 162 -8.40 6.54 -20.88
C SER A 162 -8.30 6.03 -22.32
N ASN A 163 -9.42 5.94 -23.05
CA ASN A 163 -9.41 5.51 -24.45
C ASN A 163 -8.69 6.51 -25.33
N LEU A 164 -8.87 7.81 -25.11
CA LEU A 164 -8.16 8.86 -25.85
C LEU A 164 -6.65 8.80 -25.59
N ALA A 165 -6.24 8.60 -24.35
CA ALA A 165 -4.82 8.40 -24.01
C ALA A 165 -4.25 7.17 -24.74
N LEU A 166 -4.91 6.00 -24.63
CA LEU A 166 -4.46 4.75 -25.24
C LEU A 166 -4.47 4.73 -26.76
N ALA A 167 -5.31 5.54 -27.39
CA ALA A 167 -5.30 5.71 -28.85
C ALA A 167 -4.03 6.44 -29.36
N LYS A 168 -3.37 7.22 -28.50
CA LYS A 168 -2.13 7.96 -28.83
C LYS A 168 -0.88 7.31 -28.25
N ASP A 169 -1.01 6.64 -27.10
CA ASP A 169 0.05 5.91 -26.43
C ASP A 169 -0.52 4.59 -25.87
N ASP A 170 -0.37 3.53 -26.62
CA ASP A 170 -0.85 2.18 -26.30
C ASP A 170 -0.08 1.52 -25.15
N LYS A 171 0.97 2.17 -24.63
CA LYS A 171 1.76 1.75 -23.48
C LYS A 171 1.50 2.58 -22.21
N ASP A 172 0.54 3.51 -22.22
CA ASP A 172 0.22 4.29 -21.02
C ASP A 172 -0.39 3.41 -19.92
N VAL A 173 0.46 3.03 -18.97
CA VAL A 173 0.12 2.18 -17.81
C VAL A 173 -1.02 2.79 -16.99
N ASN A 174 -0.96 4.11 -16.73
CA ASN A 174 -1.99 4.77 -15.91
C ASN A 174 -3.36 4.75 -16.59
N ALA A 175 -3.41 4.96 -17.91
CA ALA A 175 -4.67 4.89 -18.64
C ALA A 175 -5.32 3.50 -18.57
N TYR A 176 -4.55 2.42 -18.69
CA TYR A 176 -5.07 1.07 -18.45
C TYR A 176 -5.60 0.88 -17.04
N VAL A 177 -4.87 1.37 -16.04
CA VAL A 177 -5.26 1.27 -14.62
C VAL A 177 -6.57 2.00 -14.37
N GLN A 178 -6.70 3.26 -14.80
CA GLN A 178 -7.90 4.06 -14.57
C GLN A 178 -9.12 3.48 -15.29
N LYS A 179 -8.93 3.01 -16.54
CA LYS A 179 -9.97 2.30 -17.29
C LYS A 179 -10.42 1.03 -16.58
N GLY A 180 -9.47 0.25 -16.08
CA GLY A 180 -9.74 -0.96 -15.33
C GLY A 180 -10.53 -0.66 -14.05
N TYR A 181 -10.10 0.32 -13.27
CA TYR A 181 -10.78 0.73 -12.04
C TYR A 181 -12.22 1.19 -12.30
N ALA A 182 -12.44 2.03 -13.29
CA ALA A 182 -13.77 2.53 -13.64
C ALA A 182 -14.70 1.38 -14.07
N LEU A 183 -14.23 0.49 -14.93
CA LEU A 183 -14.99 -0.67 -15.37
C LEU A 183 -15.30 -1.65 -14.22
N PHE A 184 -14.36 -1.87 -13.29
CA PHE A 184 -14.61 -2.70 -12.10
C PHE A 184 -15.64 -2.07 -11.16
N ARG A 185 -15.65 -0.74 -11.01
CA ARG A 185 -16.67 -0.03 -10.22
C ARG A 185 -18.05 -0.17 -10.85
N GLN A 186 -18.17 0.03 -12.15
CA GLN A 186 -19.42 -0.19 -12.88
C GLN A 186 -19.89 -1.65 -12.82
N ALA A 187 -18.98 -2.61 -12.90
CA ALA A 187 -19.32 -4.02 -12.86
C ALA A 187 -19.97 -4.49 -11.55
N ARG A 188 -19.71 -3.81 -10.43
CA ARG A 188 -20.33 -4.13 -9.13
C ARG A 188 -21.83 -3.90 -9.13
N GLU A 189 -22.30 -2.90 -9.87
CA GLU A 189 -23.69 -2.47 -9.92
C GLU A 189 -24.42 -3.00 -11.16
N ALA A 190 -23.71 -3.69 -12.05
CA ALA A 190 -24.29 -4.21 -13.26
C ALA A 190 -25.28 -5.35 -12.99
N LYS A 191 -26.41 -5.37 -13.74
CA LYS A 191 -27.39 -6.46 -13.68
C LYS A 191 -26.76 -7.82 -14.09
N ASP A 192 -25.97 -7.84 -15.18
CA ASP A 192 -25.17 -8.98 -15.58
C ASP A 192 -23.70 -8.77 -15.18
N GLN A 193 -23.42 -9.09 -13.91
CA GLN A 193 -22.07 -8.98 -13.37
C GLN A 193 -21.05 -9.88 -14.09
N ALA A 194 -21.47 -11.04 -14.58
CA ALA A 194 -20.55 -11.97 -15.23
C ALA A 194 -19.96 -11.35 -16.51
N THR A 195 -20.81 -10.82 -17.37
CA THR A 195 -20.37 -10.11 -18.60
C THR A 195 -19.61 -8.82 -18.25
N ALA A 196 -20.07 -8.06 -17.24
CA ALA A 196 -19.42 -6.83 -16.84
C ALA A 196 -17.99 -7.05 -16.32
N TYR A 197 -17.75 -8.03 -15.45
CA TYR A 197 -16.39 -8.35 -14.97
C TYR A 197 -15.50 -8.95 -16.06
N LYS A 198 -16.08 -9.68 -17.04
CA LYS A 198 -15.33 -10.14 -18.21
C LYS A 198 -14.81 -8.97 -19.07
N LYS A 199 -15.60 -7.89 -19.17
CA LYS A 199 -15.17 -6.65 -19.84
C LYS A 199 -14.17 -5.86 -18.98
N ALA A 200 -14.42 -5.79 -17.67
CA ALA A 200 -13.62 -4.98 -16.75
C ALA A 200 -12.17 -5.48 -16.63
N ILE A 201 -11.92 -6.79 -16.73
CA ILE A 201 -10.56 -7.33 -16.64
C ILE A 201 -9.72 -7.05 -17.89
N ALA A 202 -10.33 -6.75 -19.04
CA ALA A 202 -9.61 -6.60 -20.31
C ALA A 202 -8.47 -5.55 -20.29
N PRO A 203 -8.63 -4.33 -19.71
CA PRO A 203 -7.53 -3.38 -19.59
C PRO A 203 -6.36 -3.92 -18.77
N PHE A 204 -6.62 -4.63 -17.67
CA PHE A 204 -5.58 -5.23 -16.86
C PHE A 204 -4.86 -6.37 -17.57
N LEU A 205 -5.56 -7.18 -18.38
CA LEU A 205 -4.92 -8.20 -19.22
C LEU A 205 -4.04 -7.56 -20.31
N ALA A 206 -4.45 -6.43 -20.87
CA ALA A 206 -3.64 -5.68 -21.83
C ALA A 206 -2.39 -5.10 -21.14
N LEU A 207 -2.55 -4.50 -19.97
CA LEU A 207 -1.43 -3.98 -19.16
C LEU A 207 -0.44 -5.09 -18.81
N ASN A 208 -0.89 -6.27 -18.41
CA ASN A 208 -0.01 -7.39 -18.06
C ASN A 208 0.85 -7.89 -19.23
N LYS A 209 0.45 -7.64 -20.47
CA LYS A 209 1.26 -7.96 -21.66
C LYS A 209 2.38 -6.93 -21.89
N ILE A 210 2.18 -5.70 -21.42
CA ILE A 210 3.14 -4.59 -21.55
C ILE A 210 4.11 -4.60 -20.38
N GLU A 211 3.59 -4.82 -19.18
CA GLU A 211 4.31 -4.79 -17.91
C GLU A 211 3.86 -5.97 -17.03
N ASN A 212 4.51 -7.11 -17.19
CA ASN A 212 4.11 -8.36 -16.53
C ASN A 212 4.42 -8.40 -15.02
N ASP A 213 5.29 -7.50 -14.55
CA ASP A 213 5.63 -7.33 -13.14
C ASP A 213 4.75 -6.28 -12.43
N HIS A 214 3.71 -5.77 -13.09
CA HIS A 214 2.79 -4.83 -12.48
C HIS A 214 1.79 -5.58 -11.56
N PRO A 215 1.68 -5.25 -10.26
CA PRO A 215 0.88 -6.05 -9.31
C PRO A 215 -0.64 -5.97 -9.55
N LEU A 216 -1.16 -4.84 -10.08
CA LEU A 216 -2.60 -4.62 -10.23
C LEU A 216 -3.30 -5.63 -11.16
N PRO A 217 -2.78 -5.97 -12.36
CA PRO A 217 -3.40 -6.98 -13.20
C PRO A 217 -3.60 -8.32 -12.48
N LEU A 218 -2.59 -8.76 -11.74
CA LEU A 218 -2.60 -9.99 -10.99
C LEU A 218 -3.64 -9.95 -9.85
N MET A 219 -3.67 -8.86 -9.09
CA MET A 219 -4.64 -8.64 -8.03
C MET A 219 -6.07 -8.58 -8.57
N TYR A 220 -6.31 -7.83 -9.65
CA TYR A 220 -7.65 -7.68 -10.22
C TYR A 220 -8.16 -8.95 -10.92
N ASN A 221 -7.25 -9.81 -11.42
CA ASN A 221 -7.63 -11.15 -11.87
C ASN A 221 -8.23 -11.99 -10.73
N HIS A 222 -7.71 -11.88 -9.50
CA HIS A 222 -8.31 -12.53 -8.33
C HIS A 222 -9.62 -11.84 -7.89
N ILE A 223 -9.63 -10.50 -7.82
CA ILE A 223 -10.78 -9.71 -7.35
C ILE A 223 -12.05 -10.02 -8.16
N ARG A 224 -11.95 -10.22 -9.48
CA ARG A 224 -13.13 -10.53 -10.33
C ARG A 224 -13.88 -11.78 -9.91
N PHE A 225 -13.19 -12.80 -9.39
CA PHE A 225 -13.83 -14.02 -8.88
C PHE A 225 -14.53 -13.74 -7.54
N VAL A 226 -13.81 -13.12 -6.61
CA VAL A 226 -14.35 -12.83 -5.26
C VAL A 226 -15.55 -11.89 -5.34
N ALA A 227 -15.51 -10.88 -6.21
CA ALA A 227 -16.61 -9.93 -6.41
C ALA A 227 -17.88 -10.60 -6.94
N GLN A 228 -17.73 -11.69 -7.73
CA GLN A 228 -18.85 -12.51 -8.21
C GLN A 228 -19.24 -13.64 -7.25
N LYS A 229 -18.68 -13.67 -6.03
CA LYS A 229 -18.87 -14.76 -5.05
C LYS A 229 -18.47 -16.13 -5.60
N LYS A 230 -17.53 -16.19 -6.55
CA LYS A 230 -16.98 -17.41 -7.14
C LYS A 230 -15.63 -17.76 -6.50
N ALA A 231 -15.31 -19.04 -6.47
CA ALA A 231 -13.97 -19.48 -6.08
C ALA A 231 -12.95 -19.00 -7.13
N PRO A 232 -11.85 -18.36 -6.71
CA PRO A 232 -10.77 -18.00 -7.62
C PRO A 232 -10.12 -19.26 -8.20
N SER A 233 -9.68 -19.19 -9.46
CA SER A 233 -8.87 -20.25 -10.04
C SER A 233 -7.49 -20.30 -9.38
N ARG A 234 -6.81 -21.45 -9.49
CA ARG A 234 -5.44 -21.61 -8.96
C ARG A 234 -4.50 -20.53 -9.48
N ASN A 235 -4.52 -20.25 -10.77
CA ASN A 235 -3.72 -19.16 -11.36
C ASN A 235 -4.07 -17.77 -10.77
N ALA A 236 -5.34 -17.50 -10.44
CA ALA A 236 -5.71 -16.24 -9.81
C ALA A 236 -5.20 -16.12 -8.37
N ILE A 237 -5.11 -17.24 -7.63
CA ILE A 237 -4.54 -17.28 -6.27
C ILE A 237 -3.02 -17.09 -6.33
N GLU A 238 -2.33 -17.85 -7.19
CA GLU A 238 -0.88 -17.71 -7.40
C GLU A 238 -0.52 -16.29 -7.87
N GLY A 239 -1.33 -15.72 -8.80
CA GLY A 239 -1.18 -14.33 -9.23
C GLY A 239 -1.33 -13.32 -8.09
N LEU A 240 -2.30 -13.52 -7.18
CA LEU A 240 -2.47 -12.64 -6.02
C LEU A 240 -1.25 -12.71 -5.07
N GLU A 241 -0.69 -13.91 -4.84
CA GLU A 241 0.53 -14.08 -4.04
C GLU A 241 1.73 -13.41 -4.72
N ARG A 242 1.88 -13.59 -6.04
CA ARG A 242 2.92 -12.90 -6.82
C ARG A 242 2.77 -11.38 -6.77
N ALA A 243 1.54 -10.86 -6.82
CA ALA A 243 1.31 -9.42 -6.68
C ALA A 243 1.85 -8.88 -5.34
N LEU A 244 1.70 -9.64 -4.25
CA LEU A 244 2.26 -9.25 -2.94
C LEU A 244 3.79 -9.29 -2.92
N GLU A 245 4.44 -10.20 -3.64
CA GLU A 245 5.89 -10.19 -3.79
C GLU A 245 6.38 -8.94 -4.53
N LEU A 246 5.62 -8.48 -5.54
CA LEU A 246 5.92 -7.26 -6.30
C LEU A 246 5.62 -5.97 -5.52
N ALA A 247 4.64 -6.00 -4.63
CA ALA A 247 4.25 -4.85 -3.81
C ALA A 247 4.15 -5.22 -2.30
N PRO A 248 5.27 -5.59 -1.65
CA PRO A 248 5.26 -6.16 -0.31
C PRO A 248 4.81 -5.18 0.79
N PHE A 249 4.78 -3.88 0.51
CA PHE A 249 4.34 -2.85 1.45
C PHE A 249 2.87 -2.45 1.27
N ASP A 250 2.16 -3.01 0.26
CA ASP A 250 0.73 -2.78 0.08
C ASP A 250 -0.06 -3.57 1.13
N ARG A 251 -0.60 -2.84 2.11
CA ARG A 251 -1.39 -3.41 3.21
C ARG A 251 -2.70 -4.02 2.75
N GLY A 252 -3.36 -3.38 1.79
CA GLY A 252 -4.62 -3.88 1.22
C GLY A 252 -4.44 -5.18 0.47
N LEU A 253 -3.35 -5.28 -0.30
CA LEU A 253 -2.97 -6.50 -1.01
C LEU A 253 -2.59 -7.61 -0.03
N ARG A 254 -1.75 -7.32 0.96
CA ARG A 254 -1.38 -8.27 2.02
C ARG A 254 -2.60 -8.81 2.77
N PHE A 255 -3.55 -7.95 3.09
CA PHE A 255 -4.81 -8.35 3.70
C PHE A 255 -5.60 -9.31 2.81
N ARG A 256 -5.69 -9.06 1.50
CA ARG A 256 -6.37 -9.95 0.54
C ARG A 256 -5.70 -11.32 0.45
N VAL A 257 -4.37 -11.35 0.44
CA VAL A 257 -3.59 -12.60 0.47
C VAL A 257 -3.87 -13.37 1.74
N ALA A 258 -3.82 -12.73 2.91
CA ALA A 258 -4.13 -13.37 4.19
C ALA A 258 -5.56 -13.96 4.22
N LEU A 259 -6.55 -13.21 3.74
CA LEU A 259 -7.94 -13.71 3.62
C LEU A 259 -8.04 -14.95 2.72
N GLN A 260 -7.34 -14.98 1.59
CA GLN A 260 -7.33 -16.14 0.71
C GLN A 260 -6.66 -17.33 1.37
N GLN A 261 -5.52 -17.13 2.03
CA GLN A 261 -4.79 -18.18 2.75
C GLN A 261 -5.61 -18.77 3.89
N ILE A 262 -6.38 -17.96 4.64
CA ILE A 262 -7.33 -18.45 5.65
C ILE A 262 -8.40 -19.34 5.01
N LYS A 263 -8.99 -18.91 3.89
CA LYS A 263 -9.99 -19.73 3.17
C LYS A 263 -9.43 -21.08 2.73
N ASP A 264 -8.17 -21.10 2.29
CA ASP A 264 -7.47 -22.29 1.83
C ASP A 264 -6.86 -23.10 2.99
N ARG A 265 -7.13 -22.71 4.24
CA ARG A 265 -6.58 -23.32 5.48
C ARG A 265 -5.05 -23.34 5.53
N ARG A 266 -4.40 -22.45 4.82
CA ARG A 266 -2.94 -22.25 4.83
C ARG A 266 -2.56 -21.28 5.96
N TYR A 267 -2.81 -21.71 7.19
CA TYR A 267 -2.75 -20.87 8.38
C TYR A 267 -1.36 -20.32 8.68
N ASP A 268 -0.29 -21.10 8.47
CA ASP A 268 1.09 -20.64 8.67
C ASP A 268 1.45 -19.45 7.78
N TRP A 269 0.96 -19.45 6.52
CA TRP A 269 1.15 -18.34 5.59
C TRP A 269 0.28 -17.14 5.94
N ALA A 270 -0.96 -17.39 6.34
CA ALA A 270 -1.87 -16.35 6.80
C ALA A 270 -1.31 -15.64 8.04
N GLU A 271 -0.75 -16.40 9.00
CA GLU A 271 -0.13 -15.87 10.20
C GLU A 271 1.02 -14.90 9.87
N ARG A 272 1.92 -15.25 8.94
CA ARG A 272 3.02 -14.38 8.51
C ARG A 272 2.50 -13.06 7.94
N ASN A 273 1.47 -13.12 7.09
CA ASN A 273 0.90 -11.92 6.49
C ASN A 273 0.12 -11.08 7.50
N LEU A 274 -0.64 -11.71 8.39
CA LEU A 274 -1.38 -11.03 9.45
C LEU A 274 -0.45 -10.39 10.48
N SER A 275 0.70 -11.01 10.80
CA SER A 275 1.68 -10.43 11.73
C SER A 275 2.16 -9.06 11.27
N ALA A 276 2.44 -8.89 9.97
CA ALA A 276 2.83 -7.60 9.43
C ALA A 276 1.72 -6.53 9.53
N LEU A 277 0.44 -6.94 9.47
CA LEU A 277 -0.72 -6.06 9.65
C LEU A 277 -1.01 -5.78 11.13
N ALA A 278 -0.90 -6.81 11.97
CA ALA A 278 -1.21 -6.75 13.40
C ALA A 278 -0.29 -5.78 14.16
N PHE A 279 0.98 -5.73 13.77
CA PHE A 279 1.98 -4.90 14.46
C PHE A 279 2.30 -3.59 13.75
N ASP A 280 1.51 -3.22 12.72
CA ASP A 280 1.60 -1.91 12.09
C ASP A 280 1.00 -0.82 13.00
N PRO A 281 1.80 0.14 13.49
CA PRO A 281 1.29 1.20 14.37
C PRO A 281 0.25 2.10 13.69
N HIS A 282 0.25 2.17 12.36
CA HIS A 282 -0.74 2.90 11.56
C HIS A 282 -1.96 2.06 11.16
N GLY A 283 -2.05 0.83 11.63
CA GLY A 283 -3.02 -0.16 11.18
C GLY A 283 -4.46 0.08 11.60
N GLY A 284 -4.69 0.82 12.67
CA GLY A 284 -6.03 1.09 13.17
C GLY A 284 -6.84 -0.19 13.44
N LYS A 285 -8.10 -0.20 13.05
CA LYS A 285 -9.00 -1.36 13.26
C LYS A 285 -8.46 -2.65 12.65
N LEU A 286 -7.84 -2.60 11.47
CA LEU A 286 -7.28 -3.78 10.81
C LEU A 286 -6.16 -4.42 11.62
N SER A 287 -5.31 -3.63 12.29
CA SER A 287 -4.27 -4.18 13.17
C SER A 287 -4.88 -4.90 14.36
N VAL A 288 -5.90 -4.30 14.99
CA VAL A 288 -6.61 -4.91 16.13
C VAL A 288 -7.28 -6.23 15.72
N ALA A 289 -8.00 -6.24 14.61
CA ALA A 289 -8.63 -7.45 14.07
C ALA A 289 -7.60 -8.53 13.73
N SER A 290 -6.46 -8.13 13.13
CA SER A 290 -5.37 -9.05 12.81
C SER A 290 -4.73 -9.66 14.06
N GLN A 291 -4.57 -8.91 15.16
CA GLN A 291 -4.10 -9.41 16.44
C GLN A 291 -5.05 -10.47 17.03
N GLU A 292 -6.36 -10.22 16.98
CA GLU A 292 -7.36 -11.17 17.47
C GLU A 292 -7.34 -12.47 16.67
N VAL A 293 -7.24 -12.39 15.33
CA VAL A 293 -7.13 -13.59 14.49
C VAL A 293 -5.85 -14.34 14.77
N LEU A 294 -4.71 -13.68 14.94
CA LEU A 294 -3.45 -14.32 15.31
C LEU A 294 -3.54 -15.05 16.63
N LYS A 295 -4.19 -14.46 17.63
CA LYS A 295 -4.40 -15.09 18.94
C LYS A 295 -5.17 -16.40 18.81
N ARG A 296 -6.25 -16.44 18.01
CA ARG A 296 -7.04 -17.64 17.75
C ARG A 296 -6.25 -18.70 16.99
N LEU A 297 -5.55 -18.32 15.92
CA LEU A 297 -4.72 -19.25 15.13
C LEU A 297 -3.66 -19.96 15.99
N ARG A 298 -3.11 -19.28 17.00
CA ARG A 298 -2.09 -19.83 17.92
C ARG A 298 -2.66 -20.62 19.08
N GLY A 299 -3.88 -20.30 19.50
CA GLY A 299 -4.50 -20.90 20.70
C GLY A 299 -5.46 -22.06 20.45
N GLU A 300 -6.00 -22.17 19.25
CA GLU A 300 -7.07 -23.12 18.93
C GLU A 300 -6.60 -24.16 17.90
N LYS A 301 -6.86 -25.46 18.19
CA LYS A 301 -6.46 -26.56 17.28
C LYS A 301 -7.35 -26.70 16.04
N ASN A 302 -8.62 -26.28 16.11
CA ASN A 302 -9.59 -26.37 15.01
C ASN A 302 -10.32 -25.03 14.86
N VAL A 303 -9.76 -24.15 14.06
CA VAL A 303 -10.36 -22.83 13.80
C VAL A 303 -11.23 -22.88 12.55
N ASP A 304 -12.45 -22.33 12.63
CA ASP A 304 -13.28 -22.15 11.45
C ASP A 304 -12.82 -20.93 10.64
N PRO A 305 -12.43 -21.11 9.36
CA PRO A 305 -12.07 -20.02 8.48
C PRO A 305 -13.12 -18.91 8.41
N SER A 306 -14.41 -19.25 8.50
CA SER A 306 -15.52 -18.29 8.37
C SER A 306 -15.53 -17.30 9.54
N GLU A 307 -15.26 -17.75 10.75
CA GLU A 307 -15.17 -16.91 11.95
C GLU A 307 -13.98 -15.95 11.87
N LEU A 308 -12.81 -16.44 11.45
CA LEU A 308 -11.62 -15.60 11.27
C LEU A 308 -11.84 -14.51 10.24
N ILE A 309 -12.50 -14.86 9.14
CA ILE A 309 -12.80 -13.91 8.06
C ILE A 309 -13.80 -12.85 8.52
N LYS A 310 -14.76 -13.23 9.39
CA LYS A 310 -15.74 -12.29 9.97
C LYS A 310 -15.02 -11.25 10.83
N ILE A 311 -14.16 -11.66 11.74
CA ILE A 311 -13.36 -10.75 12.59
C ILE A 311 -12.56 -9.73 11.74
N LEU A 312 -11.95 -10.20 10.65
CA LEU A 312 -11.14 -9.34 9.77
C LEU A 312 -11.96 -8.33 8.95
N LYS A 313 -13.28 -8.49 8.87
CA LYS A 313 -14.17 -7.62 8.06
C LYS A 313 -14.98 -6.62 8.89
N GLU A 314 -15.06 -6.81 10.20
CA GLU A 314 -15.68 -5.90 11.17
C GLU A 314 -14.74 -4.75 11.53
#